data_ef0cefd87f6b268558ff07e85b63be92
#
_entry.id   ef0cefd87f6b268558ff07e85b63be92
#
_cell.length_a   1.000
_cell.length_b   1.000
_cell.length_c   1.000
_cell.angle_alpha   90.00
_cell.angle_beta   90.00
_cell.angle_gamma   90.00
#
_symmetry.space_group_name_H-M   'P 1'
#
loop_
_entity.id
_entity.type
_entity.pdbx_description
1 polymer ?
#
loop_
_entity_poly.entity_id
_entity_poly.type
_entity_poly.pdbx_seq_one_letter_code
_entity_poly.pdbx_strand_id
1 'polypeptide(L)'
;MFHSPKDARKALGEIARARELCLKVLGLEESAGSCLAHQLGRCRGACVGKEPIILHAVRLRMALVSLKLKAWPFPGRVALRERSGFGAEVLHVLDRWRYIGSAYSEEELASLARRAGPKDFDPQLYKTLVRYFVKHPKLDWQDLEAQRRACAGRADSFDHRTLDVS
;
A
#
# COMPACT_ATOMS: atom_id res chain seq x y z
N MET A 1 -3.91 -9.37 -0.61
CA MET A 1 -5.01 -8.43 -0.38
C MET A 1 -6.31 -9.12 -0.73
N PHE A 2 -7.40 -8.82 -0.03
CA PHE A 2 -8.65 -9.54 -0.09
C PHE A 2 -9.73 -8.68 -0.75
N HIS A 3 -10.60 -9.29 -1.55
CA HIS A 3 -11.68 -8.60 -2.25
C HIS A 3 -12.91 -8.35 -1.35
N SER A 4 -13.01 -9.11 -0.26
CA SER A 4 -14.12 -8.97 0.69
C SER A 4 -13.68 -9.28 2.12
N PRO A 5 -14.43 -8.81 3.15
CA PRO A 5 -14.22 -9.24 4.53
C PRO A 5 -14.32 -10.76 4.70
N LYS A 6 -15.18 -11.42 3.92
CA LYS A 6 -15.34 -12.89 3.92
C LYS A 6 -14.05 -13.58 3.46
N ASP A 7 -13.42 -13.09 2.39
CA ASP A 7 -12.16 -13.65 1.90
C ASP A 7 -11.02 -13.43 2.89
N ALA A 8 -10.98 -12.27 3.55
CA ALA A 8 -10.02 -11.98 4.61
C ALA A 8 -10.18 -12.93 5.80
N ARG A 9 -11.41 -13.17 6.26
CA ARG A 9 -11.71 -14.13 7.34
C ARG A 9 -11.33 -15.56 6.94
N LYS A 10 -11.64 -15.98 5.72
CA LYS A 10 -11.25 -17.31 5.20
C LYS A 10 -9.74 -17.49 5.22
N ALA A 11 -8.99 -16.54 4.65
CA ALA A 11 -7.53 -16.58 4.61
C ALA A 11 -6.90 -16.56 6.02
N LEU A 12 -7.44 -15.73 6.93
CA LEU A 12 -6.98 -15.72 8.32
C LEU A 12 -7.25 -17.06 9.01
N GLY A 13 -8.38 -17.72 8.73
CA GLY A 13 -8.70 -19.05 9.22
C GLY A 13 -7.77 -20.14 8.70
N GLU A 14 -7.36 -20.05 7.44
CA GLU A 14 -6.37 -20.97 6.85
C GLU A 14 -4.98 -20.78 7.48
N ILE A 15 -4.54 -19.54 7.67
CA ILE A 15 -3.29 -19.20 8.36
C ILE A 15 -3.34 -19.69 9.82
N ALA A 16 -4.46 -19.46 10.50
CA ALA A 16 -4.62 -19.90 11.89
C ALA A 16 -4.48 -21.41 12.02
N ARG A 17 -5.08 -22.19 11.13
CA ARG A 17 -4.94 -23.64 11.09
C ARG A 17 -3.51 -24.10 10.79
N ALA A 18 -2.86 -23.50 9.79
CA ALA A 18 -1.49 -23.84 9.40
C ALA A 18 -0.45 -23.48 10.46
N ARG A 19 -0.75 -22.51 11.33
CA ARG A 19 0.17 -22.02 12.36
C ARG A 19 -0.29 -22.30 13.79
N GLU A 20 -1.30 -23.15 13.98
CA GLU A 20 -1.85 -23.52 15.30
C GLU A 20 -2.26 -22.29 16.12
N LEU A 21 -2.78 -21.24 15.47
CA LEU A 21 -3.26 -20.04 16.15
C LEU A 21 -4.68 -20.27 16.68
N CYS A 22 -5.01 -19.57 17.74
CA CYS A 22 -6.30 -19.70 18.39
C CYS A 22 -7.38 -18.93 17.63
N LEU A 23 -8.38 -19.64 17.06
CA LEU A 23 -9.49 -19.05 16.32
C LEU A 23 -10.35 -18.13 17.20
N LYS A 24 -10.53 -18.45 18.47
CA LYS A 24 -11.30 -17.63 19.42
C LYS A 24 -10.59 -16.29 19.69
N VAL A 25 -9.27 -16.29 19.93
CA VAL A 25 -8.48 -15.07 20.14
C VAL A 25 -8.45 -14.20 18.88
N LEU A 26 -8.55 -14.81 17.69
CA LEU A 26 -8.62 -14.09 16.41
C LEU A 26 -10.04 -13.57 16.09
N GLY A 27 -11.04 -13.81 16.92
CA GLY A 27 -12.44 -13.42 16.64
C GLY A 27 -13.06 -14.18 15.47
N LEU A 28 -12.55 -15.37 15.15
CA LEU A 28 -13.05 -16.23 14.07
C LEU A 28 -14.03 -17.29 14.57
N GLU A 29 -14.04 -17.54 15.88
CA GLU A 29 -14.89 -18.51 16.56
C GLU A 29 -15.41 -17.92 17.86
N GLU A 30 -16.71 -18.11 18.11
CA GLU A 30 -17.38 -17.80 19.38
C GLU A 30 -17.68 -19.10 20.10
N SER A 31 -17.14 -19.28 21.30
CA SER A 31 -17.37 -20.45 22.13
C SER A 31 -17.37 -20.06 23.61
N ALA A 32 -18.24 -20.67 24.42
CA ALA A 32 -18.30 -20.41 25.86
C ALA A 32 -17.04 -20.87 26.62
N GLY A 33 -16.42 -21.97 26.14
CA GLY A 33 -15.20 -22.55 26.72
C GLY A 33 -13.97 -22.37 25.85
N SER A 34 -13.13 -23.41 25.77
CA SER A 34 -11.98 -23.46 24.85
C SER A 34 -12.47 -23.53 23.40
N CYS A 35 -11.64 -22.99 22.47
CA CYS A 35 -11.94 -23.10 21.05
C CYS A 35 -11.88 -24.57 20.58
N LEU A 36 -12.63 -24.90 19.52
CA LEU A 36 -12.67 -26.25 18.94
C LEU A 36 -11.25 -26.73 18.54
N ALA A 37 -10.44 -25.83 17.97
CA ALA A 37 -9.07 -26.16 17.59
C ALA A 37 -8.22 -26.60 18.80
N HIS A 38 -8.46 -26.04 20.01
CA HIS A 38 -7.78 -26.47 21.21
C HIS A 38 -8.25 -27.85 21.68
N GLN A 39 -9.57 -28.10 21.64
CA GLN A 39 -10.13 -29.43 21.99
C GLN A 39 -9.58 -30.53 21.10
N LEU A 40 -9.32 -30.22 19.83
CA LEU A 40 -8.71 -31.13 18.84
C LEU A 40 -7.18 -31.18 18.87
N GLY A 41 -6.51 -30.53 19.83
CA GLY A 41 -5.04 -30.48 19.90
C GLY A 41 -4.37 -29.65 18.78
N ARG A 42 -5.14 -28.83 18.07
CA ARG A 42 -4.66 -28.02 16.92
C ARG A 42 -4.42 -26.55 17.25
N CYS A 43 -4.42 -26.19 18.52
CA CYS A 43 -4.19 -24.84 19.03
C CYS A 43 -3.42 -24.92 20.34
N ARG A 44 -2.51 -24.01 20.58
CA ARG A 44 -1.67 -23.99 21.80
C ARG A 44 -2.38 -23.47 23.05
N GLY A 45 -3.68 -23.21 22.94
CA GLY A 45 -4.53 -22.89 24.10
C GLY A 45 -4.41 -21.45 24.60
N ALA A 46 -4.17 -20.47 23.73
CA ALA A 46 -4.16 -19.07 24.13
C ALA A 46 -5.50 -18.61 24.75
N CYS A 47 -6.65 -19.20 24.32
CA CYS A 47 -7.97 -18.90 24.87
C CYS A 47 -8.21 -19.47 26.29
N VAL A 48 -7.39 -20.37 26.75
CA VAL A 48 -7.45 -20.99 28.08
C VAL A 48 -6.19 -20.71 28.92
N GLY A 49 -5.37 -19.75 28.51
CA GLY A 49 -4.19 -19.31 29.25
C GLY A 49 -2.96 -20.26 29.18
N LYS A 50 -3.03 -21.36 28.40
CA LYS A 50 -1.87 -22.27 28.23
C LYS A 50 -0.74 -21.62 27.40
N GLU A 51 -1.07 -20.83 26.40
CA GLU A 51 -0.13 -20.01 25.66
C GLU A 51 -0.29 -18.54 26.09
N PRO A 52 0.78 -17.84 26.50
CA PRO A 52 0.71 -16.40 26.76
C PRO A 52 0.25 -15.63 25.53
N ILE A 53 -0.64 -14.66 25.73
CA ILE A 53 -1.22 -13.86 24.64
C ILE A 53 -0.14 -13.14 23.81
N ILE A 54 0.94 -12.73 24.45
CA ILE A 54 2.09 -12.09 23.79
C ILE A 54 2.73 -13.05 22.78
N LEU A 55 2.96 -14.31 23.15
CA LEU A 55 3.55 -15.31 22.25
C LEU A 55 2.60 -15.63 21.08
N HIS A 56 1.30 -15.74 21.34
CA HIS A 56 0.30 -15.88 20.29
C HIS A 56 0.35 -14.70 19.32
N ALA A 57 0.42 -13.46 19.82
CA ALA A 57 0.49 -12.25 18.99
C ALA A 57 1.79 -12.20 18.16
N VAL A 58 2.94 -12.61 18.70
CA VAL A 58 4.20 -12.72 17.94
C VAL A 58 4.06 -13.73 16.82
N ARG A 59 3.51 -14.93 17.09
CA ARG A 59 3.28 -15.95 16.07
C ARG A 59 2.33 -15.49 14.98
N LEU A 60 1.25 -14.80 15.34
CA LEU A 60 0.35 -14.17 14.38
C LEU A 60 1.08 -13.15 13.49
N ARG A 61 1.88 -12.26 14.08
CA ARG A 61 2.68 -11.29 13.31
C ARG A 61 3.60 -11.98 12.32
N MET A 62 4.30 -13.02 12.74
CA MET A 62 5.17 -13.82 11.85
C MET A 62 4.38 -14.50 10.73
N ALA A 63 3.22 -15.07 11.04
CA ALA A 63 2.35 -15.72 10.06
C ALA A 63 1.81 -14.73 9.01
N LEU A 64 1.60 -13.47 9.38
CA LEU A 64 1.09 -12.42 8.50
C LEU A 64 2.16 -11.70 7.68
N VAL A 65 3.45 -11.98 7.91
CA VAL A 65 4.55 -11.31 7.17
C VAL A 65 4.39 -11.46 5.65
N SER A 66 4.01 -12.66 5.19
CA SER A 66 3.82 -12.94 3.76
C SER A 66 2.62 -12.19 3.12
N LEU A 67 1.70 -11.69 3.96
CA LEU A 67 0.55 -10.91 3.50
C LEU A 67 0.79 -9.40 3.49
N LYS A 68 1.92 -8.95 4.03
CA LYS A 68 2.26 -7.52 4.01
C LYS A 68 2.49 -7.06 2.59
N LEU A 69 1.89 -5.93 2.25
CA LEU A 69 2.22 -5.21 1.04
C LEU A 69 3.67 -4.70 1.14
N LYS A 70 4.38 -4.71 0.01
CA LYS A 70 5.66 -4.01 -0.08
C LYS A 70 5.44 -2.52 0.20
N ALA A 71 6.37 -1.91 0.91
CA ALA A 71 6.36 -0.47 1.07
C ALA A 71 6.43 0.20 -0.31
N TRP A 72 5.80 1.36 -0.44
CA TRP A 72 5.93 2.19 -1.62
C TRP A 72 7.38 2.67 -1.74
N PRO A 73 8.09 2.42 -2.85
CA PRO A 73 9.53 2.66 -2.93
C PRO A 73 9.93 4.12 -3.18
N PHE A 74 8.96 4.99 -3.40
CA PHE A 74 9.19 6.40 -3.74
C PHE A 74 8.77 7.32 -2.59
N PRO A 75 9.26 8.58 -2.54
CA PRO A 75 8.93 9.52 -1.46
C PRO A 75 7.47 9.96 -1.46
N GLY A 76 6.81 9.94 -2.63
CA GLY A 76 5.42 10.38 -2.79
C GLY A 76 4.85 9.95 -4.12
N ARG A 77 4.04 10.83 -4.71
CA ARG A 77 3.49 10.65 -6.05
C ARG A 77 4.58 10.81 -7.10
N VAL A 78 4.63 9.89 -8.06
CA VAL A 78 5.63 9.87 -9.11
C VAL A 78 5.01 9.75 -10.49
N ALA A 79 5.72 10.24 -11.50
CA ALA A 79 5.47 9.90 -12.89
C ALA A 79 6.59 8.99 -13.39
N LEU A 80 6.22 7.80 -13.86
CA LEU A 80 7.11 6.88 -14.54
C LEU A 80 7.10 7.19 -16.03
N ARG A 81 8.28 7.33 -16.61
CA ARG A 81 8.46 7.59 -18.04
C ARG A 81 8.56 6.29 -18.80
N GLU A 82 7.71 6.12 -19.78
CA GLU A 82 7.79 5.04 -20.75
C GLU A 82 8.03 5.62 -22.14
N ARG A 83 9.00 5.06 -22.86
CA ARG A 83 9.28 5.41 -24.25
C ARG A 83 8.97 4.26 -25.15
N SER A 84 8.14 4.49 -26.15
CA SER A 84 7.90 3.50 -27.21
C SER A 84 9.10 3.42 -28.15
N GLY A 85 9.24 2.28 -28.85
CA GLY A 85 10.28 2.13 -29.87
C GLY A 85 10.16 3.12 -31.05
N PHE A 86 9.04 3.82 -31.16
CA PHE A 86 8.76 4.84 -32.18
C PHE A 86 8.96 6.27 -31.67
N GLY A 87 9.57 6.44 -30.50
CA GLY A 87 9.87 7.75 -29.92
C GLY A 87 8.72 8.45 -29.19
N ALA A 88 7.54 7.86 -29.14
CA ALA A 88 6.45 8.39 -28.31
C ALA A 88 6.79 8.20 -26.82
N GLU A 89 6.56 9.25 -26.03
CA GLU A 89 6.78 9.27 -24.60
C GLU A 89 5.45 9.37 -23.87
N VAL A 90 5.29 8.56 -22.82
CA VAL A 90 4.12 8.57 -21.92
C VAL A 90 4.59 8.63 -20.48
N LEU A 91 3.93 9.45 -19.68
CA LEU A 91 4.17 9.59 -18.25
C LEU A 91 3.03 8.95 -17.46
N HIS A 92 3.31 7.83 -16.80
CA HIS A 92 2.33 7.12 -15.96
C HIS A 92 2.40 7.62 -14.53
N VAL A 93 1.33 8.29 -14.09
CA VAL A 93 1.26 8.87 -12.75
C VAL A 93 0.77 7.83 -11.75
N LEU A 94 1.57 7.59 -10.72
CA LEU A 94 1.33 6.61 -9.66
C LEU A 94 1.43 7.26 -8.28
N ASP A 95 0.59 6.80 -7.34
CA ASP A 95 0.61 7.21 -5.95
C ASP A 95 0.31 6.01 -5.04
N ARG A 96 1.29 5.59 -4.22
CA ARG A 96 1.12 4.52 -3.22
C ARG A 96 0.45 3.25 -3.77
N TRP A 97 1.01 2.72 -4.85
CA TRP A 97 0.50 1.55 -5.56
C TRP A 97 -0.84 1.76 -6.28
N ARG A 98 -1.26 3.00 -6.49
CA ARG A 98 -2.47 3.37 -7.24
C ARG A 98 -2.10 4.07 -8.53
N TYR A 99 -2.81 3.77 -9.59
CA TYR A 99 -2.67 4.43 -10.88
C TYR A 99 -3.63 5.61 -10.96
N ILE A 100 -3.09 6.77 -11.30
CA ILE A 100 -3.86 8.02 -11.41
C ILE A 100 -4.26 8.29 -12.86
N GLY A 101 -3.35 8.03 -13.79
CA GLY A 101 -3.56 8.23 -15.22
C GLY A 101 -2.25 8.25 -16.00
N SER A 102 -2.36 8.41 -17.32
CA SER A 102 -1.25 8.69 -18.24
C SER A 102 -1.33 10.13 -18.73
N ALA A 103 -0.17 10.76 -18.90
CA ALA A 103 -0.01 12.08 -19.48
C ALA A 103 0.89 12.00 -20.72
N TYR A 104 0.52 12.74 -21.76
CA TYR A 104 1.25 12.88 -23.01
C TYR A 104 1.77 14.31 -23.20
N SER A 105 1.40 15.22 -22.28
CA SER A 105 1.90 16.60 -22.24
C SER A 105 2.16 17.07 -20.80
N GLU A 106 2.89 18.16 -20.64
CA GLU A 106 3.18 18.76 -19.34
C GLU A 106 1.90 19.30 -18.66
N GLU A 107 0.94 19.80 -19.43
CA GLU A 107 -0.36 20.28 -18.92
C GLU A 107 -1.19 19.13 -18.33
N GLU A 108 -1.23 18.00 -19.03
CA GLU A 108 -1.90 16.79 -18.56
C GLU A 108 -1.23 16.26 -17.30
N LEU A 109 0.11 16.25 -17.27
CA LEU A 109 0.89 15.83 -16.10
C LEU A 109 0.58 16.72 -14.89
N ALA A 110 0.57 18.05 -15.08
CA ALA A 110 0.24 18.98 -14.02
C ALA A 110 -1.20 18.81 -13.50
N SER A 111 -2.15 18.47 -14.38
CA SER A 111 -3.52 18.12 -14.02
C SER A 111 -3.59 16.85 -13.18
N LEU A 112 -2.92 15.77 -13.61
CA LEU A 112 -2.87 14.49 -12.90
C LEU A 112 -2.12 14.60 -11.57
N ALA A 113 -1.08 15.45 -11.48
CA ALA A 113 -0.37 15.70 -10.24
C ALA A 113 -1.27 16.28 -9.13
N ARG A 114 -2.32 17.03 -9.49
CA ARG A 114 -3.29 17.62 -8.57
C ARG A 114 -4.52 16.75 -8.33
N ARG A 115 -4.79 15.80 -9.21
CA ARG A 115 -5.99 14.96 -9.15
C ARG A 115 -5.96 14.06 -7.91
N ALA A 116 -7.11 13.94 -7.22
CA ALA A 116 -7.27 12.94 -6.16
C ALA A 116 -7.11 11.53 -6.76
N GLY A 117 -6.32 10.70 -6.11
CA GLY A 117 -6.18 9.31 -6.52
C GLY A 117 -7.45 8.50 -6.27
N PRO A 118 -7.60 7.33 -6.92
CA PRO A 118 -8.72 6.43 -6.68
C PRO A 118 -8.73 6.02 -5.20
N LYS A 119 -9.93 5.95 -4.61
CA LYS A 119 -10.11 5.54 -3.21
C LYS A 119 -9.82 4.06 -3.03
N ASP A 120 -10.18 3.26 -4.01
CA ASP A 120 -10.05 1.81 -3.95
C ASP A 120 -8.65 1.35 -4.33
N PHE A 121 -8.25 0.27 -3.71
CA PHE A 121 -6.99 -0.40 -3.99
C PHE A 121 -7.22 -1.55 -4.96
N ASP A 122 -6.49 -1.55 -6.08
CA ASP A 122 -6.53 -2.62 -7.06
C ASP A 122 -5.40 -3.65 -6.80
N PRO A 123 -5.75 -4.88 -6.36
CA PRO A 123 -4.77 -5.94 -6.10
C PRO A 123 -4.05 -6.44 -7.34
N GLN A 124 -4.68 -6.37 -8.52
CA GLN A 124 -4.06 -6.81 -9.77
C GLN A 124 -3.03 -5.81 -10.26
N LEU A 125 -3.39 -4.53 -10.22
CA LEU A 125 -2.45 -3.45 -10.50
C LEU A 125 -1.24 -3.52 -9.55
N TYR A 126 -1.46 -3.70 -8.25
CA TYR A 126 -0.37 -3.84 -7.27
C TYR A 126 0.58 -4.97 -7.65
N LYS A 127 0.06 -6.17 -7.97
CA LYS A 127 0.89 -7.32 -8.38
C LYS A 127 1.68 -7.02 -9.65
N THR A 128 1.06 -6.32 -10.60
CA THR A 128 1.68 -5.92 -11.87
C THR A 128 2.82 -4.94 -11.62
N LEU A 129 2.59 -3.89 -10.82
CA LEU A 129 3.60 -2.90 -10.48
C LEU A 129 4.77 -3.50 -9.69
N VAL A 130 4.48 -4.39 -8.72
CA VAL A 130 5.55 -5.08 -7.97
C VAL A 130 6.43 -5.90 -8.90
N ARG A 131 5.85 -6.64 -9.85
CA ARG A 131 6.61 -7.42 -10.85
C ARG A 131 7.40 -6.50 -11.77
N TYR A 132 6.80 -5.42 -12.20
CA TYR A 132 7.43 -4.44 -13.09
C TYR A 132 8.66 -3.81 -12.42
N PHE A 133 8.54 -3.35 -11.16
CA PHE A 133 9.66 -2.74 -10.43
C PHE A 133 10.79 -3.72 -10.12
N VAL A 134 10.47 -5.00 -9.93
CA VAL A 134 11.50 -6.05 -9.77
C VAL A 134 12.27 -6.29 -11.08
N LYS A 135 11.58 -6.27 -12.21
CA LYS A 135 12.20 -6.47 -13.54
C LYS A 135 12.99 -5.26 -14.03
N HIS A 136 12.59 -4.05 -13.61
CA HIS A 136 13.17 -2.78 -14.03
C HIS A 136 13.73 -2.01 -12.83
N PRO A 137 14.91 -2.39 -12.30
CA PRO A 137 15.48 -1.73 -11.11
C PRO A 137 15.95 -0.29 -11.38
N LYS A 138 16.18 0.06 -12.65
CA LYS A 138 16.52 1.43 -13.10
C LYS A 138 15.31 2.02 -13.82
N LEU A 139 14.40 2.61 -13.04
CA LEU A 139 13.23 3.31 -13.58
C LEU A 139 13.58 4.77 -13.88
N ASP A 140 13.10 5.27 -15.01
CA ASP A 140 13.07 6.71 -15.29
C ASP A 140 11.80 7.28 -14.66
N TRP A 141 11.96 8.05 -13.58
CA TRP A 141 10.85 8.59 -12.81
C TRP A 141 11.14 10.01 -12.32
N GLN A 142 10.09 10.78 -12.08
CA GLN A 142 10.17 12.11 -11.51
C GLN A 142 9.23 12.25 -10.29
N ASP A 143 9.69 12.98 -9.27
CA ASP A 143 8.92 13.29 -8.05
C ASP A 143 8.00 14.47 -8.31
N LEU A 144 6.69 14.21 -8.36
CA LEU A 144 5.69 15.26 -8.59
C LEU A 144 5.41 16.11 -7.34
N GLU A 145 5.72 15.64 -6.15
CA GLU A 145 5.56 16.41 -4.92
C GLU A 145 6.74 17.36 -4.70
N ALA A 146 7.96 16.96 -5.05
CA ALA A 146 9.12 17.84 -5.03
C ALA A 146 8.96 19.01 -6.01
N GLN A 147 8.46 18.74 -7.22
CA GLN A 147 8.14 19.77 -8.21
C GLN A 147 7.09 20.77 -7.70
N ARG A 148 6.03 20.29 -7.05
CA ARG A 148 5.00 21.16 -6.46
C ARG A 148 5.58 22.08 -5.37
N ARG A 149 6.46 21.56 -4.51
CA ARG A 149 7.14 22.34 -3.47
C ARG A 149 8.05 23.41 -4.07
N ALA A 150 8.80 23.06 -5.12
CA ALA A 150 9.67 24.01 -5.82
C ALA A 150 8.89 25.13 -6.53
N CYS A 151 7.72 24.84 -7.11
CA CYS A 151 6.86 25.83 -7.72
C CYS A 151 6.17 26.73 -6.68
N ALA A 152 5.72 26.19 -5.53
CA ALA A 152 5.12 26.97 -4.46
C ALA A 152 6.13 27.94 -3.83
N GLY A 153 7.37 27.52 -3.59
CA GLY A 153 8.42 28.39 -3.06
C GLY A 153 8.89 29.52 -3.99
N ARG A 154 8.56 29.46 -5.30
CA ARG A 154 8.80 30.59 -6.24
C ARG A 154 7.67 31.61 -6.25
N ALA A 155 6.46 31.23 -5.85
CA ALA A 155 5.30 32.14 -5.81
C ALA A 155 5.41 33.12 -4.62
N ASP A 156 6.05 32.72 -3.52
CA ASP A 156 6.21 33.57 -2.32
C ASP A 156 7.36 34.57 -2.40
N SER A 157 8.17 34.58 -3.47
CA SER A 157 9.27 35.54 -3.64
C SER A 157 8.91 36.76 -4.47
N PHE A 158 7.63 37.00 -4.81
CA PHE A 158 7.18 38.25 -5.37
C PHE A 158 6.89 39.26 -4.25
N ASP A 159 7.96 39.80 -3.70
CA ASP A 159 7.97 40.86 -2.70
C ASP A 159 7.41 42.15 -3.30
N HIS A 160 6.33 42.64 -2.73
CA HIS A 160 5.77 43.96 -2.97
C HIS A 160 6.79 45.03 -2.50
N ARG A 161 7.68 45.46 -3.38
CA ARG A 161 8.34 46.75 -3.18
C ARG A 161 7.32 47.84 -3.51
N THR A 162 6.72 48.36 -2.47
CA THR A 162 6.00 49.63 -2.50
C THR A 162 6.88 50.69 -3.12
N LEU A 163 6.41 51.25 -4.25
CA LEU A 163 6.93 52.51 -4.78
C LEU A 163 6.46 53.63 -3.85
N ASP A 164 7.39 54.13 -3.05
CA ASP A 164 7.24 55.38 -2.33
C ASP A 164 7.43 56.53 -3.35
N VAL A 165 6.36 57.26 -3.61
CA VAL A 165 6.39 58.47 -4.45
C VAL A 165 6.19 59.65 -3.48
N SER A 166 7.29 60.39 -3.23
CA SER A 166 7.28 61.71 -2.68
C SER A 166 7.13 62.74 -3.79
#